data_daf579737299e515b1c672faad47773f
#
_entry.id   daf579737299e515b1c672faad47773f
#
_cell.length_a   1.000
_cell.length_b   1.000
_cell.length_c   1.000
_cell.angle_alpha   90.00
_cell.angle_beta   90.00
_cell.angle_gamma   90.00
#
_symmetry.space_group_name_H-M   'P 1'
#
loop_
_entity.id
_entity.type
_entity.pdbx_description
1 polymer ?
#
loop_
_entity_poly.entity_id
_entity_poly.type
_entity_poly.pdbx_seq_one_letter_code
_entity_poly.pdbx_strand_id
1 'polypeptide(L)'
;MSLDAMFVAGLKDELSRALEGARIDKIHQPERDEIVLAVRGAKAPGRLLISANPGKARVCGLDGMRENPPNAPMFCMLLRKHLTGGRIRRVSQPGLERILDFEIDVMDELGLPAKKTLTAELMGRHSNIILRDGKNMIIDALKRIDIAMSEKRQVLPGLIYDLPPKQNKLSPFDYKRADIFEMLCGAKKDESVEKWLLDTFFGVSPLICREIAYRAAGDTTIGIRGLSDSERERVAAEAENIFTAVKSGGFKPCILYDGDKPADFSFVPITQYGGLYRLKVYEDMSCLLRDFYDIRDEKDRLQKKARDVMKTVNTAYERANRKLELQRQELADARNREEI
;
A
#
# COMPACT_ATOMS: atom_id res chain seq x y z
N MET A 1 2.55 8.32 -5.48
CA MET A 1 2.42 7.15 -4.60
C MET A 1 3.64 6.31 -4.80
N SER A 2 4.45 6.17 -3.77
CA SER A 2 5.75 5.47 -3.82
C SER A 2 5.61 3.95 -3.91
N LEU A 3 4.48 3.39 -3.46
CA LEU A 3 4.17 1.96 -3.64
C LEU A 3 3.62 1.75 -5.05
N ASP A 4 4.50 1.71 -6.03
CA ASP A 4 4.18 1.37 -7.42
C ASP A 4 4.28 -0.15 -7.67
N ALA A 5 3.94 -0.57 -8.88
CA ALA A 5 3.93 -1.99 -9.18
C ALA A 5 5.33 -2.60 -9.30
N MET A 6 6.35 -1.78 -9.59
CA MET A 6 7.75 -2.21 -9.61
C MET A 6 8.27 -2.45 -8.19
N PHE A 7 7.89 -1.59 -7.23
CA PHE A 7 8.17 -1.82 -5.82
C PHE A 7 7.49 -3.11 -5.33
N VAL A 8 6.23 -3.34 -5.72
CA VAL A 8 5.49 -4.56 -5.39
C VAL A 8 6.16 -5.79 -6.00
N ALA A 9 6.79 -5.70 -7.18
CA ALA A 9 7.54 -6.81 -7.77
C ALA A 9 8.71 -7.24 -6.88
N GLY A 10 9.50 -6.30 -6.38
CA GLY A 10 10.58 -6.62 -5.46
C GLY A 10 10.09 -7.15 -4.12
N LEU A 11 9.03 -6.56 -3.59
CA LEU A 11 8.39 -7.05 -2.36
C LEU A 11 7.86 -8.48 -2.54
N LYS A 12 7.27 -8.81 -3.69
CA LYS A 12 6.83 -10.16 -4.04
C LYS A 12 7.99 -11.16 -4.01
N ASP A 13 9.14 -10.80 -4.59
CA ASP A 13 10.33 -11.69 -4.60
C ASP A 13 10.88 -11.94 -3.19
N GLU A 14 10.88 -10.92 -2.34
CA GLU A 14 11.27 -11.03 -0.93
C GLU A 14 10.29 -11.92 -0.15
N LEU A 15 8.98 -11.62 -0.25
CA LEU A 15 7.94 -12.37 0.45
C LEU A 15 7.84 -13.83 -0.03
N SER A 16 8.07 -14.10 -1.31
CA SER A 16 8.14 -15.46 -1.86
C SER A 16 9.21 -16.27 -1.14
N ARG A 17 10.43 -15.72 -1.08
CA ARG A 17 11.57 -16.37 -0.41
C ARG A 17 11.38 -16.58 1.10
N ALA A 18 10.63 -15.66 1.74
CA ALA A 18 10.41 -15.69 3.18
C ALA A 18 9.23 -16.59 3.59
N LEU A 19 8.18 -16.64 2.78
CA LEU A 19 6.89 -17.21 3.18
C LEU A 19 6.55 -18.54 2.53
N GLU A 20 7.17 -18.91 1.41
CA GLU A 20 6.87 -20.20 0.78
C GLU A 20 7.19 -21.37 1.71
N GLY A 21 6.21 -22.24 1.91
CA GLY A 21 6.23 -23.34 2.88
C GLY A 21 5.85 -22.94 4.31
N ALA A 22 5.74 -21.65 4.64
CA ALA A 22 5.36 -21.20 5.97
C ALA A 22 3.91 -21.55 6.30
N ARG A 23 3.66 -21.91 7.56
CA ARG A 23 2.34 -22.25 8.08
C ARG A 23 1.69 -21.03 8.73
N ILE A 24 0.40 -20.84 8.49
CA ILE A 24 -0.42 -19.82 9.15
C ILE A 24 -0.94 -20.41 10.47
N ASP A 25 -0.44 -19.90 11.60
CA ASP A 25 -0.81 -20.39 12.92
C ASP A 25 -2.00 -19.63 13.52
N LYS A 26 -2.03 -18.29 13.38
CA LYS A 26 -3.10 -17.43 13.91
C LYS A 26 -3.38 -16.27 12.94
N ILE A 27 -4.60 -15.75 13.00
CA ILE A 27 -5.04 -14.59 12.21
C ILE A 27 -5.71 -13.58 13.15
N HIS A 28 -5.31 -12.32 13.01
CA HIS A 28 -5.81 -11.20 13.78
C HIS A 28 -6.23 -10.06 12.87
N GLN A 29 -7.15 -9.24 13.34
CA GLN A 29 -7.59 -8.00 12.67
C GLN A 29 -7.58 -6.88 13.70
N PRO A 30 -6.41 -6.26 13.94
CA PRO A 30 -6.27 -5.21 14.97
C PRO A 30 -7.03 -3.93 14.60
N GLU A 31 -7.07 -3.57 13.33
CA GLU A 31 -7.79 -2.43 12.80
C GLU A 31 -8.78 -2.88 11.72
N ARG A 32 -9.75 -2.01 11.40
CA ARG A 32 -10.80 -2.31 10.43
C ARG A 32 -10.26 -2.76 9.06
N ASP A 33 -9.13 -2.23 8.66
CA ASP A 33 -8.52 -2.41 7.34
C ASP A 33 -7.14 -3.09 7.38
N GLU A 34 -6.83 -3.81 8.47
CA GLU A 34 -5.56 -4.52 8.67
C GLU A 34 -5.79 -5.98 9.06
N ILE A 35 -5.07 -6.88 8.40
CA ILE A 35 -4.99 -8.30 8.76
C ILE A 35 -3.55 -8.63 9.15
N VAL A 36 -3.39 -9.33 10.25
CA VAL A 36 -2.09 -9.86 10.71
C VAL A 36 -2.14 -11.39 10.69
N LEU A 37 -1.27 -11.98 9.90
CA LEU A 37 -1.05 -13.43 9.88
C LEU A 37 0.14 -13.75 10.78
N ALA A 38 -0.05 -14.55 11.81
CA ALA A 38 1.06 -15.19 12.52
C ALA A 38 1.52 -16.39 11.69
N VAL A 39 2.75 -16.32 11.17
CA VAL A 39 3.32 -17.29 10.26
C VAL A 39 4.54 -17.95 10.87
N ARG A 40 4.68 -19.26 10.66
CA ARG A 40 5.79 -20.06 11.15
C ARG A 40 6.51 -20.74 10.00
N GLY A 41 7.79 -20.43 9.86
CA GLY A 41 8.69 -21.00 8.85
C GLY A 41 10.11 -20.55 9.12
N ALA A 42 11.12 -21.20 8.54
CA ALA A 42 12.53 -20.94 8.83
C ALA A 42 12.97 -19.50 8.53
N LYS A 43 12.35 -18.88 7.52
CA LYS A 43 12.66 -17.51 7.06
C LYS A 43 11.50 -16.54 7.26
N ALA A 44 10.37 -17.01 7.81
CA ALA A 44 9.18 -16.18 7.96
C ALA A 44 9.39 -15.12 9.06
N PRO A 45 8.81 -13.91 8.87
CA PRO A 45 8.97 -12.80 9.81
C PRO A 45 8.25 -12.99 11.15
N GLY A 46 7.64 -14.15 11.39
CA GLY A 46 6.80 -14.43 12.56
C GLY A 46 5.40 -13.81 12.44
N ARG A 47 5.29 -12.59 12.01
CA ARG A 47 4.01 -11.90 11.72
C ARG A 47 4.09 -11.13 10.41
N LEU A 48 3.07 -11.30 9.59
CA LEU A 48 2.89 -10.57 8.34
C LEU A 48 1.67 -9.65 8.47
N LEU A 49 1.88 -8.36 8.32
CA LEU A 49 0.83 -7.35 8.22
C LEU A 49 0.40 -7.19 6.77
N ILE A 50 -0.89 -7.23 6.52
CA ILE A 50 -1.53 -6.84 5.26
C ILE A 50 -2.48 -5.69 5.59
N SER A 51 -2.19 -4.49 5.08
CA SER A 51 -3.01 -3.30 5.31
C SER A 51 -3.66 -2.83 4.02
N ALA A 52 -4.99 -2.73 4.02
CA ALA A 52 -5.80 -2.12 2.97
C ALA A 52 -6.22 -0.68 3.33
N ASN A 53 -5.51 -0.03 4.25
CA ASN A 53 -5.75 1.36 4.62
C ASN A 53 -5.43 2.28 3.43
N PRO A 54 -6.34 3.20 3.04
CA PRO A 54 -6.16 4.07 1.87
C PRO A 54 -4.85 4.86 1.85
N GLY A 55 -4.40 5.32 3.01
CA GLY A 55 -3.16 6.10 3.15
C GLY A 55 -1.91 5.28 3.45
N LYS A 56 -2.07 3.99 3.82
CA LYS A 56 -1.01 3.14 4.39
C LYS A 56 -1.10 1.71 3.88
N ALA A 57 -1.59 1.51 2.66
CA ALA A 57 -1.68 0.21 2.03
C ALA A 57 -0.30 -0.41 1.88
N ARG A 58 -0.08 -1.61 2.46
CA ARG A 58 1.20 -2.30 2.46
C ARG A 58 1.08 -3.76 2.85
N VAL A 59 2.11 -4.51 2.53
CA VAL A 59 2.39 -5.82 3.11
C VAL A 59 3.81 -5.79 3.64
N CYS A 60 4.00 -6.11 4.92
CA CYS A 60 5.35 -6.13 5.52
C CYS A 60 5.38 -7.04 6.76
N GLY A 61 6.58 -7.41 7.20
CA GLY A 61 6.80 -8.00 8.51
C GLY A 61 6.36 -7.04 9.61
N LEU A 62 5.92 -7.57 10.74
CA LEU A 62 5.48 -6.79 11.89
C LEU A 62 6.24 -7.23 13.14
N ASP A 63 6.88 -6.26 13.80
CA ASP A 63 7.47 -6.47 15.11
C ASP A 63 6.43 -6.21 16.22
N GLY A 64 6.43 -7.05 17.24
CA GLY A 64 5.50 -6.91 18.35
C GLY A 64 4.06 -7.34 18.05
N MET A 65 3.19 -7.16 19.04
CA MET A 65 1.76 -7.40 18.93
C MET A 65 1.01 -6.08 18.89
N ARG A 66 0.00 -6.01 18.03
CA ARG A 66 -1.00 -4.93 18.06
C ARG A 66 -2.17 -5.35 18.94
N GLU A 67 -2.76 -4.40 19.64
CA GLU A 67 -3.98 -4.65 20.40
C GLU A 67 -5.11 -5.07 19.45
N ASN A 68 -5.79 -6.15 19.80
CA ASN A 68 -6.92 -6.64 19.04
C ASN A 68 -8.22 -6.14 19.68
N PRO A 69 -9.28 -5.91 18.90
CA PRO A 69 -10.59 -5.62 19.46
C PRO A 69 -11.09 -6.80 20.31
N PRO A 70 -11.91 -6.55 21.35
CA PRO A 70 -12.44 -7.61 22.21
C PRO A 70 -13.17 -8.71 21.42
N ASN A 71 -13.92 -8.32 20.40
CA ASN A 71 -14.60 -9.24 19.50
C ASN A 71 -13.94 -9.21 18.12
N ALA A 72 -13.57 -10.37 17.61
CA ALA A 72 -12.97 -10.49 16.28
C ALA A 72 -14.02 -10.12 15.20
N PRO A 73 -13.68 -9.24 14.24
CA PRO A 73 -14.57 -8.91 13.13
C PRO A 73 -14.92 -10.15 12.28
N MET A 74 -16.07 -10.09 11.60
CA MET A 74 -16.59 -11.20 10.78
C MET A 74 -15.58 -11.70 9.74
N PHE A 75 -14.91 -10.78 9.04
CA PHE A 75 -13.90 -11.15 8.04
C PHE A 75 -12.71 -11.88 8.66
N CYS A 76 -12.26 -11.47 9.85
CA CYS A 76 -11.22 -12.16 10.59
C CYS A 76 -11.64 -13.60 10.94
N MET A 77 -12.87 -13.77 11.41
CA MET A 77 -13.41 -15.10 11.75
C MET A 77 -13.51 -16.00 10.52
N LEU A 78 -13.92 -15.45 9.40
CA LEU A 78 -13.95 -16.16 8.12
C LEU A 78 -12.54 -16.57 7.67
N LEU A 79 -11.56 -15.66 7.74
CA LEU A 79 -10.18 -16.00 7.43
C LEU A 79 -9.63 -17.10 8.36
N ARG A 80 -9.94 -17.05 9.66
CA ARG A 80 -9.56 -18.10 10.62
C ARG A 80 -10.12 -19.46 10.22
N LYS A 81 -11.41 -19.51 9.87
CA LYS A 81 -12.08 -20.73 9.44
C LYS A 81 -11.39 -21.37 8.22
N HIS A 82 -11.00 -20.56 7.24
CA HIS A 82 -10.52 -21.05 5.96
C HIS A 82 -9.01 -21.18 5.84
N LEU A 83 -8.21 -20.44 6.61
CA LEU A 83 -6.76 -20.34 6.40
C LEU A 83 -5.91 -20.79 7.59
N THR A 84 -6.47 -20.92 8.79
CA THR A 84 -5.68 -21.37 9.95
C THR A 84 -5.19 -22.80 9.75
N GLY A 85 -3.89 -23.01 9.96
CA GLY A 85 -3.23 -24.30 9.75
C GLY A 85 -2.76 -24.51 8.31
N GLY A 86 -3.19 -23.67 7.37
CA GLY A 86 -2.78 -23.72 5.96
C GLY A 86 -1.32 -23.37 5.77
N ARG A 87 -0.76 -23.81 4.63
CA ARG A 87 0.62 -23.54 4.21
C ARG A 87 0.63 -22.60 3.01
N ILE A 88 1.42 -21.54 3.07
CA ILE A 88 1.63 -20.64 1.94
C ILE A 88 2.45 -21.40 0.91
N ARG A 89 1.84 -21.70 -0.22
CA ARG A 89 2.45 -22.42 -1.32
C ARG A 89 3.28 -21.50 -2.20
N ARG A 90 2.76 -20.30 -2.47
CA ARG A 90 3.34 -19.36 -3.42
C ARG A 90 2.89 -17.93 -3.09
N VAL A 91 3.78 -16.97 -3.33
CA VAL A 91 3.43 -15.56 -3.39
C VAL A 91 3.64 -15.09 -4.83
N SER A 92 2.63 -14.46 -5.43
CA SER A 92 2.69 -14.01 -6.82
C SER A 92 2.09 -12.61 -6.99
N GLN A 93 2.48 -11.97 -8.09
CA GLN A 93 1.96 -10.68 -8.53
C GLN A 93 1.34 -10.88 -9.92
N PRO A 94 0.02 -10.69 -10.09
CA PRO A 94 -0.63 -10.81 -11.39
C PRO A 94 -0.15 -9.69 -12.32
N GLY A 95 0.56 -10.05 -13.39
CA GLY A 95 1.14 -9.06 -14.28
C GLY A 95 2.10 -8.12 -13.54
N LEU A 96 2.00 -6.82 -13.82
CA LEU A 96 2.69 -5.75 -13.07
C LEU A 96 1.65 -4.89 -12.33
N GLU A 97 0.67 -5.54 -11.67
CA GLU A 97 -0.33 -4.87 -10.86
C GLU A 97 0.16 -4.66 -9.42
N ARG A 98 -0.46 -3.73 -8.71
CA ARG A 98 -0.21 -3.52 -7.27
C ARG A 98 -1.03 -4.50 -6.44
N ILE A 99 -0.85 -5.80 -6.74
CA ILE A 99 -1.59 -6.91 -6.15
C ILE A 99 -0.59 -7.98 -5.75
N LEU A 100 -0.79 -8.52 -4.55
CA LEU A 100 -0.09 -9.71 -4.08
C LEU A 100 -1.10 -10.82 -3.82
N ASP A 101 -0.90 -11.96 -4.45
CA ASP A 101 -1.66 -13.18 -4.25
C ASP A 101 -0.85 -14.15 -3.38
N PHE A 102 -1.44 -14.58 -2.28
CA PHE A 102 -0.90 -15.63 -1.41
C PHE A 102 -1.72 -16.89 -1.65
N GLU A 103 -1.17 -17.82 -2.42
CA GLU A 103 -1.75 -19.14 -2.64
C GLU A 103 -1.49 -20.03 -1.41
N ILE A 104 -2.54 -20.61 -0.84
CA ILE A 104 -2.48 -21.33 0.42
C ILE A 104 -3.11 -22.70 0.24
N ASP A 105 -2.34 -23.75 0.54
CA ASP A 105 -2.84 -25.10 0.63
C ASP A 105 -3.48 -25.30 2.01
N VAL A 106 -4.75 -25.72 2.02
CA VAL A 106 -5.55 -25.92 3.23
C VAL A 106 -6.24 -27.27 3.18
N MET A 107 -6.79 -27.70 4.32
CA MET A 107 -7.78 -28.78 4.36
C MET A 107 -9.17 -28.15 4.44
N ASP A 108 -10.10 -28.63 3.66
CA ASP A 108 -11.49 -28.19 3.73
C ASP A 108 -12.23 -28.79 4.95
N GLU A 109 -13.51 -28.47 5.08
CA GLU A 109 -14.34 -28.95 6.19
C GLU A 109 -14.53 -30.47 6.21
N LEU A 110 -14.31 -31.15 5.07
CA LEU A 110 -14.35 -32.59 4.93
C LEU A 110 -12.97 -33.25 5.11
N GLY A 111 -11.94 -32.46 5.37
CA GLY A 111 -10.55 -32.95 5.49
C GLY A 111 -9.89 -33.22 4.16
N LEU A 112 -10.43 -32.72 3.03
CA LEU A 112 -9.86 -32.89 1.70
C LEU A 112 -8.91 -31.72 1.38
N PRO A 113 -7.81 -31.97 0.63
CA PRO A 113 -6.92 -30.93 0.18
C PRO A 113 -7.64 -29.91 -0.70
N ALA A 114 -7.53 -28.62 -0.35
CA ALA A 114 -8.12 -27.53 -1.08
C ALA A 114 -7.12 -26.36 -1.21
N LYS A 115 -7.37 -25.49 -2.20
CA LYS A 115 -6.57 -24.29 -2.42
C LYS A 115 -7.40 -23.05 -2.13
N LYS A 116 -6.79 -22.09 -1.48
CA LYS A 116 -7.35 -20.76 -1.27
C LYS A 116 -6.32 -19.70 -1.66
N THR A 117 -6.78 -18.54 -2.09
CA THR A 117 -5.91 -17.42 -2.38
C THR A 117 -6.34 -16.22 -1.56
N LEU A 118 -5.44 -15.67 -0.77
CA LEU A 118 -5.61 -14.40 -0.10
C LEU A 118 -4.96 -13.32 -0.96
N THR A 119 -5.77 -12.42 -1.50
CA THR A 119 -5.34 -11.33 -2.39
C THR A 119 -5.26 -10.03 -1.63
N ALA A 120 -4.12 -9.37 -1.69
CA ALA A 120 -3.91 -8.02 -1.18
C ALA A 120 -3.81 -7.03 -2.35
N GLU A 121 -4.82 -6.19 -2.53
CA GLU A 121 -4.83 -5.09 -3.50
C GLU A 121 -4.31 -3.82 -2.82
N LEU A 122 -3.22 -3.23 -3.32
CA LEU A 122 -2.49 -2.13 -2.71
C LEU A 122 -2.64 -0.85 -3.55
N MET A 123 -3.89 -0.37 -3.71
CA MET A 123 -4.25 0.69 -4.65
C MET A 123 -4.85 1.93 -3.96
N GLY A 124 -4.27 2.37 -2.84
CA GLY A 124 -4.73 3.55 -2.10
C GLY A 124 -6.18 3.38 -1.63
N ARG A 125 -7.07 4.28 -2.02
CA ARG A 125 -8.50 4.21 -1.63
C ARG A 125 -9.22 2.94 -2.10
N HIS A 126 -8.72 2.31 -3.15
CA HIS A 126 -9.24 1.07 -3.72
C HIS A 126 -8.54 -0.18 -3.17
N SER A 127 -7.69 -0.03 -2.17
CA SER A 127 -7.04 -1.17 -1.52
C SER A 127 -8.06 -2.09 -0.85
N ASN A 128 -7.84 -3.39 -0.97
CA ASN A 128 -8.74 -4.42 -0.44
C ASN A 128 -7.96 -5.68 -0.05
N ILE A 129 -8.59 -6.54 0.75
CA ILE A 129 -8.11 -7.89 1.06
C ILE A 129 -9.25 -8.85 0.72
N ILE A 130 -9.00 -9.80 -0.15
CA ILE A 130 -10.03 -10.66 -0.75
C ILE A 130 -9.62 -12.12 -0.55
N LEU A 131 -10.53 -12.94 -0.06
CA LEU A 131 -10.35 -14.39 0.00
C LEU A 131 -11.07 -15.06 -1.17
N ARG A 132 -10.33 -15.88 -1.93
CA ARG A 132 -10.83 -16.63 -3.08
C ARG A 132 -10.67 -18.13 -2.87
N ASP A 133 -11.51 -18.92 -3.53
CA ASP A 133 -11.35 -20.36 -3.59
C ASP A 133 -10.44 -20.78 -4.77
N GLY A 134 -10.24 -22.11 -4.91
CA GLY A 134 -9.43 -22.69 -5.99
C GLY A 134 -10.02 -22.53 -7.40
N LYS A 135 -11.28 -22.10 -7.52
CA LYS A 135 -11.97 -21.78 -8.78
C LYS A 135 -12.02 -20.29 -9.07
N ASN A 136 -11.25 -19.48 -8.32
CA ASN A 136 -11.20 -18.03 -8.42
C ASN A 136 -12.51 -17.32 -8.01
N MET A 137 -13.39 -18.00 -7.27
CA MET A 137 -14.62 -17.43 -6.75
C MET A 137 -14.33 -16.71 -5.43
N ILE A 138 -14.85 -15.50 -5.26
CA ILE A 138 -14.73 -14.70 -4.03
C ILE A 138 -15.53 -15.37 -2.92
N ILE A 139 -14.85 -15.78 -1.87
CA ILE A 139 -15.48 -16.27 -0.64
C ILE A 139 -15.96 -15.09 0.19
N ASP A 140 -15.10 -14.09 0.40
CA ASP A 140 -15.46 -12.79 0.98
C ASP A 140 -14.32 -11.78 0.75
N ALA A 141 -14.60 -10.52 1.08
CA ALA A 141 -13.65 -9.42 0.99
C ALA A 141 -13.77 -8.49 2.20
N LEU A 142 -12.66 -7.89 2.59
CA LEU A 142 -12.62 -6.89 3.66
C LEU A 142 -13.53 -5.70 3.36
N LYS A 143 -13.52 -5.26 2.09
CA LYS A 143 -14.42 -4.23 1.56
C LYS A 143 -15.24 -4.87 0.44
N ARG A 144 -16.51 -5.06 0.68
CA ARG A 144 -17.46 -5.51 -0.35
C ARG A 144 -17.80 -4.31 -1.23
N ILE A 145 -17.70 -4.49 -2.55
CA ILE A 145 -17.96 -3.45 -3.54
C ILE A 145 -19.10 -3.94 -4.42
N ASP A 146 -20.23 -3.27 -4.30
CA ASP A 146 -21.43 -3.54 -5.10
C ASP A 146 -21.53 -2.61 -6.32
N ILE A 147 -22.57 -2.78 -7.11
CA ILE A 147 -22.83 -2.00 -8.32
C ILE A 147 -23.05 -0.51 -8.03
N ALA A 148 -23.59 -0.16 -6.87
CA ALA A 148 -23.80 1.23 -6.46
C ALA A 148 -22.46 1.93 -6.15
N MET A 149 -21.47 1.17 -5.67
CA MET A 149 -20.13 1.69 -5.38
C MET A 149 -19.21 1.69 -6.60
N SER A 150 -19.39 0.76 -7.54
CA SER A 150 -18.58 0.66 -8.76
C SER A 150 -19.31 -0.11 -9.86
N GLU A 151 -19.61 0.59 -10.95
CA GLU A 151 -20.18 -0.05 -12.16
C GLU A 151 -19.15 -0.91 -12.89
N LYS A 152 -17.84 -0.56 -12.78
CA LYS A 152 -16.78 -1.22 -13.55
C LYS A 152 -16.33 -2.54 -12.98
N ARG A 153 -16.37 -2.70 -11.66
CA ARG A 153 -15.87 -3.90 -10.99
C ARG A 153 -16.55 -4.08 -9.64
N GLN A 154 -17.13 -5.24 -9.46
CA GLN A 154 -17.77 -5.64 -8.20
C GLN A 154 -16.87 -6.63 -7.44
N VAL A 155 -16.90 -6.57 -6.12
CA VAL A 155 -16.18 -7.49 -5.24
C VAL A 155 -17.17 -7.96 -4.17
N LEU A 156 -17.89 -9.03 -4.48
CA LEU A 156 -18.92 -9.62 -3.61
C LEU A 156 -18.72 -11.12 -3.50
N PRO A 157 -19.13 -11.74 -2.36
CA PRO A 157 -19.14 -13.19 -2.22
C PRO A 157 -19.95 -13.87 -3.34
N GLY A 158 -19.42 -14.97 -3.87
CA GLY A 158 -20.05 -15.74 -4.93
C GLY A 158 -19.77 -15.26 -6.35
N LEU A 159 -19.12 -14.11 -6.53
CA LEU A 159 -18.66 -13.66 -7.85
C LEU A 159 -17.27 -14.22 -8.16
N ILE A 160 -16.97 -14.36 -9.45
CA ILE A 160 -15.61 -14.64 -9.92
C ILE A 160 -14.78 -13.38 -9.71
N TYR A 161 -13.56 -13.54 -9.20
CA TYR A 161 -12.64 -12.43 -9.03
C TYR A 161 -12.06 -12.00 -10.38
N ASP A 162 -12.27 -10.73 -10.70
CA ASP A 162 -11.65 -10.07 -11.84
C ASP A 162 -10.55 -9.12 -11.39
N LEU A 163 -9.48 -9.04 -12.17
CA LEU A 163 -8.44 -8.03 -11.97
C LEU A 163 -9.01 -6.61 -12.19
N PRO A 164 -8.40 -5.60 -11.58
CA PRO A 164 -8.72 -4.21 -11.91
C PRO A 164 -8.68 -3.96 -13.42
N PRO A 165 -9.47 -3.01 -13.93
CA PRO A 165 -9.49 -2.71 -15.36
C PRO A 165 -8.10 -2.40 -15.88
N LYS A 166 -7.68 -3.07 -16.94
CA LYS A 166 -6.38 -2.87 -17.58
C LYS A 166 -6.25 -1.43 -18.09
N GLN A 167 -5.11 -0.82 -17.84
CA GLN A 167 -4.73 0.43 -18.47
C GLN A 167 -4.19 0.12 -19.88
N ASN A 168 -4.52 0.97 -20.85
CA ASN A 168 -4.00 0.82 -22.22
C ASN A 168 -2.56 1.38 -22.29
N LYS A 169 -1.62 0.69 -21.62
CA LYS A 169 -0.20 1.05 -21.54
C LYS A 169 0.66 -0.17 -21.83
N LEU A 170 1.90 0.11 -22.22
CA LEU A 170 2.88 -0.91 -22.60
C LEU A 170 3.54 -1.53 -21.35
N SER A 171 3.86 -2.82 -21.46
CA SER A 171 4.68 -3.46 -20.43
C SER A 171 6.13 -2.98 -20.54
N PRO A 172 6.72 -2.42 -19.48
CA PRO A 172 8.11 -1.92 -19.54
C PRO A 172 9.13 -3.04 -19.79
N PHE A 173 8.75 -4.30 -19.60
CA PHE A 173 9.64 -5.46 -19.74
C PHE A 173 9.78 -5.99 -21.17
N ASP A 174 8.94 -5.49 -22.09
CA ASP A 174 8.90 -5.94 -23.49
C ASP A 174 9.66 -5.03 -24.44
N TYR A 175 10.20 -3.90 -23.92
CA TYR A 175 10.87 -2.86 -24.71
C TYR A 175 12.31 -2.68 -24.28
N LYS A 176 13.19 -2.52 -25.27
CA LYS A 176 14.61 -2.26 -25.09
C LYS A 176 14.92 -0.78 -25.36
N ARG A 177 16.15 -0.37 -25.06
CA ARG A 177 16.64 0.98 -25.28
C ARG A 177 16.34 1.52 -26.68
N ALA A 178 16.58 0.73 -27.74
CA ALA A 178 16.32 1.16 -29.11
C ALA A 178 14.84 1.44 -29.37
N ASP A 179 13.94 0.58 -28.87
CA ASP A 179 12.50 0.74 -29.01
C ASP A 179 12.02 1.99 -28.27
N ILE A 180 12.50 2.22 -27.05
CA ILE A 180 12.17 3.40 -26.24
C ILE A 180 12.67 4.68 -26.91
N PHE A 181 13.87 4.66 -27.48
CA PHE A 181 14.43 5.79 -28.22
C PHE A 181 13.57 6.13 -29.46
N GLU A 182 13.22 5.14 -30.27
CA GLU A 182 12.33 5.34 -31.44
C GLU A 182 10.97 5.92 -31.04
N MET A 183 10.38 5.41 -29.96
CA MET A 183 9.11 5.93 -29.42
C MET A 183 9.23 7.38 -28.95
N LEU A 184 10.36 7.77 -28.34
CA LEU A 184 10.62 9.15 -27.94
C LEU A 184 10.77 10.07 -29.17
N CYS A 185 11.48 9.63 -30.21
CA CYS A 185 11.61 10.37 -31.46
C CYS A 185 10.27 10.54 -32.19
N GLY A 186 9.41 9.53 -32.12
CA GLY A 186 8.08 9.53 -32.72
C GLY A 186 6.99 10.24 -31.89
N ALA A 187 7.31 10.75 -30.70
CA ALA A 187 6.33 11.37 -29.80
C ALA A 187 5.74 12.66 -30.41
N LYS A 188 4.43 12.68 -30.60
CA LYS A 188 3.72 13.80 -31.25
C LYS A 188 3.31 14.90 -30.27
N LYS A 189 3.09 14.55 -29.02
CA LYS A 189 2.64 15.48 -27.97
C LYS A 189 3.82 16.23 -27.38
N ASP A 190 3.61 17.52 -27.11
CA ASP A 190 4.56 18.32 -26.33
C ASP A 190 4.23 18.17 -24.86
N GLU A 191 4.93 17.25 -24.21
CA GLU A 191 4.74 16.92 -22.79
C GLU A 191 6.08 16.63 -22.11
N SER A 192 6.09 16.64 -20.78
CA SER A 192 7.31 16.31 -20.04
C SER A 192 7.65 14.81 -20.20
N VAL A 193 8.94 14.49 -20.08
CA VAL A 193 9.45 13.10 -20.06
C VAL A 193 8.74 12.29 -18.99
N GLU A 194 8.53 12.87 -17.78
CA GLU A 194 7.77 12.23 -16.70
C GLU A 194 6.40 11.76 -17.17
N LYS A 195 5.63 12.70 -17.77
CA LYS A 195 4.27 12.41 -18.20
C LYS A 195 4.24 11.40 -19.33
N TRP A 196 5.13 11.50 -20.28
CA TRP A 196 5.24 10.56 -21.39
C TRP A 196 5.54 9.13 -20.88
N LEU A 197 6.50 8.97 -19.98
CA LEU A 197 6.81 7.68 -19.37
C LEU A 197 5.61 7.11 -18.61
N LEU A 198 4.91 7.96 -17.84
CA LEU A 198 3.70 7.57 -17.11
C LEU A 198 2.56 7.14 -18.01
N ASP A 199 2.37 7.83 -19.15
CA ASP A 199 1.28 7.53 -20.07
C ASP A 199 1.61 6.34 -20.99
N THR A 200 2.89 6.11 -21.25
CA THR A 200 3.37 5.01 -22.11
C THR A 200 3.47 3.70 -21.36
N PHE A 201 4.12 3.68 -20.20
CA PHE A 201 4.46 2.44 -19.50
C PHE A 201 3.58 2.18 -18.30
N PHE A 202 3.19 0.92 -18.16
CA PHE A 202 2.43 0.43 -17.03
C PHE A 202 3.34 0.19 -15.80
N GLY A 203 2.81 0.40 -14.61
CA GLY A 203 3.46 0.03 -13.36
C GLY A 203 4.52 0.98 -12.83
N VAL A 204 4.83 2.06 -13.55
CA VAL A 204 5.77 3.11 -13.13
C VAL A 204 5.09 4.16 -12.25
N SER A 205 5.86 4.83 -11.42
CA SER A 205 5.40 5.96 -10.59
C SER A 205 5.97 7.30 -11.05
N PRO A 206 5.32 8.43 -10.71
CA PRO A 206 5.87 9.76 -10.99
C PRO A 206 7.28 9.96 -10.43
N LEU A 207 7.57 9.41 -9.26
CA LEU A 207 8.89 9.49 -8.65
C LEU A 207 9.98 8.88 -9.54
N ILE A 208 9.72 7.68 -10.07
CA ILE A 208 10.67 6.96 -10.95
C ILE A 208 10.78 7.66 -12.31
N CYS A 209 9.66 8.12 -12.88
CA CYS A 209 9.70 8.82 -14.16
C CYS A 209 10.50 10.13 -14.09
N ARG A 210 10.37 10.91 -13.00
CA ARG A 210 11.20 12.09 -12.75
C ARG A 210 12.67 11.72 -12.52
N GLU A 211 12.93 10.62 -11.84
CA GLU A 211 14.30 10.15 -11.64
C GLU A 211 14.98 9.79 -12.96
N ILE A 212 14.26 9.12 -13.88
CA ILE A 212 14.76 8.84 -15.23
C ILE A 212 15.08 10.14 -15.98
N ALA A 213 14.14 11.11 -15.97
CA ALA A 213 14.35 12.40 -16.62
C ALA A 213 15.56 13.15 -16.05
N TYR A 214 15.67 13.18 -14.72
CA TYR A 214 16.78 13.84 -14.02
C TYR A 214 18.14 13.20 -14.33
N ARG A 215 18.24 11.87 -14.28
CA ARG A 215 19.50 11.16 -14.60
C ARG A 215 19.93 11.37 -16.05
N ALA A 216 18.97 11.51 -16.96
CA ALA A 216 19.22 11.69 -18.38
C ALA A 216 19.61 13.13 -18.76
N ALA A 217 18.98 14.14 -18.17
CA ALA A 217 19.08 15.53 -18.61
C ALA A 217 19.34 16.54 -17.46
N GLY A 218 19.42 16.10 -16.21
CA GLY A 218 19.60 16.98 -15.05
C GLY A 218 18.37 17.80 -14.64
N ASP A 219 17.23 17.60 -15.30
CA ASP A 219 15.98 18.31 -15.07
C ASP A 219 14.81 17.33 -15.02
N THR A 220 13.99 17.41 -13.97
CA THR A 220 12.80 16.57 -13.80
C THR A 220 11.60 17.03 -14.64
N THR A 221 11.63 18.26 -15.13
CA THR A 221 10.51 18.91 -15.84
C THR A 221 10.72 18.99 -17.35
N ILE A 222 11.85 18.49 -17.84
CA ILE A 222 12.23 18.60 -19.24
C ILE A 222 11.15 18.04 -20.19
N GLY A 223 10.81 18.83 -21.22
CA GLY A 223 9.88 18.42 -22.27
C GLY A 223 10.55 17.56 -23.33
N ILE A 224 9.80 16.64 -23.96
CA ILE A 224 10.34 15.73 -24.99
C ILE A 224 10.94 16.51 -26.17
N ARG A 225 10.34 17.61 -26.56
CA ARG A 225 10.85 18.45 -27.66
C ARG A 225 12.15 19.18 -27.34
N GLY A 226 12.39 19.44 -26.05
CA GLY A 226 13.62 20.07 -25.58
C GLY A 226 14.83 19.13 -25.52
N LEU A 227 14.59 17.81 -25.68
CA LEU A 227 15.68 16.81 -25.61
C LEU A 227 16.49 16.81 -26.93
N SER A 228 17.80 16.89 -26.80
CA SER A 228 18.74 16.50 -27.85
C SER A 228 18.69 14.97 -28.08
N ASP A 229 19.19 14.50 -29.22
CA ASP A 229 19.23 13.07 -29.52
C ASP A 229 20.07 12.29 -28.48
N SER A 230 21.16 12.90 -27.97
CA SER A 230 21.96 12.30 -26.91
C SER A 230 21.21 12.20 -25.57
N GLU A 231 20.30 13.13 -25.26
CA GLU A 231 19.45 13.08 -24.08
C GLU A 231 18.32 12.07 -24.21
N ARG A 232 17.69 11.98 -25.42
CA ARG A 232 16.71 10.91 -25.72
C ARG A 232 17.33 9.53 -25.53
N GLU A 233 18.56 9.37 -26.01
CA GLU A 233 19.30 8.12 -25.85
C GLU A 233 19.60 7.80 -24.38
N ARG A 234 19.93 8.82 -23.56
CA ARG A 234 20.10 8.63 -22.11
C ARG A 234 18.78 8.32 -21.41
N VAL A 235 17.67 8.96 -21.78
CA VAL A 235 16.34 8.63 -21.23
C VAL A 235 16.00 7.17 -21.49
N ALA A 236 16.21 6.71 -22.73
CA ALA A 236 15.95 5.33 -23.13
C ALA A 236 16.84 4.34 -22.35
N ALA A 237 18.12 4.67 -22.19
CA ALA A 237 19.08 3.86 -21.44
C ALA A 237 18.72 3.77 -19.94
N GLU A 238 18.39 4.90 -19.29
CA GLU A 238 18.02 4.92 -17.88
C GLU A 238 16.68 4.19 -17.62
N ALA A 239 15.72 4.31 -18.54
CA ALA A 239 14.47 3.57 -18.47
C ALA A 239 14.74 2.05 -18.57
N GLU A 240 15.49 1.59 -19.57
CA GLU A 240 15.86 0.19 -19.71
C GLU A 240 16.64 -0.32 -18.49
N ASN A 241 17.60 0.45 -17.96
CA ASN A 241 18.37 0.09 -16.77
C ASN A 241 17.45 -0.18 -15.57
N ILE A 242 16.50 0.71 -15.30
CA ILE A 242 15.53 0.56 -14.20
C ILE A 242 14.61 -0.64 -14.45
N PHE A 243 14.06 -0.79 -15.65
CA PHE A 243 13.17 -1.90 -16.00
C PHE A 243 13.88 -3.27 -15.91
N THR A 244 15.12 -3.32 -16.38
CA THR A 244 15.96 -4.52 -16.30
C THR A 244 16.35 -4.85 -14.86
N ALA A 245 16.66 -3.84 -14.03
CA ALA A 245 16.94 -4.04 -12.62
C ALA A 245 15.73 -4.66 -11.88
N VAL A 246 14.51 -4.21 -12.18
CA VAL A 246 13.28 -4.81 -11.64
C VAL A 246 13.13 -6.28 -12.07
N LYS A 247 13.36 -6.57 -13.34
CA LYS A 247 13.25 -7.93 -13.91
C LYS A 247 14.29 -8.88 -13.35
N SER A 248 15.51 -8.39 -13.07
CA SER A 248 16.62 -9.19 -12.55
C SER A 248 16.71 -9.25 -11.03
N GLY A 249 15.83 -8.56 -10.30
CA GLY A 249 15.88 -8.49 -8.84
C GLY A 249 16.94 -7.56 -8.28
N GLY A 250 17.46 -6.62 -9.10
CA GLY A 250 18.50 -5.65 -8.73
C GLY A 250 17.97 -4.46 -7.91
N PHE A 251 17.19 -4.73 -6.89
CA PHE A 251 16.59 -3.70 -6.04
C PHE A 251 17.58 -3.12 -5.03
N LYS A 252 17.50 -1.82 -4.79
CA LYS A 252 18.21 -1.09 -3.73
C LYS A 252 17.22 -0.18 -3.01
N PRO A 253 16.36 -0.74 -2.18
CA PRO A 253 15.28 0.03 -1.54
C PRO A 253 15.83 1.12 -0.64
N CYS A 254 15.20 2.29 -0.66
CA CYS A 254 15.66 3.43 0.13
C CYS A 254 14.48 4.30 0.61
N ILE A 255 14.67 4.93 1.77
CA ILE A 255 13.79 5.98 2.29
C ILE A 255 14.48 7.33 2.11
N LEU A 256 13.72 8.32 1.66
CA LEU A 256 14.06 9.73 1.58
C LEU A 256 13.58 10.41 2.87
N TYR A 257 14.49 11.04 3.60
CA TYR A 257 14.18 11.75 4.85
C TYR A 257 14.31 13.26 4.66
N ASP A 258 13.26 13.97 5.07
CA ASP A 258 13.28 15.42 5.29
C ASP A 258 13.59 15.67 6.77
N GLY A 259 14.86 15.97 7.08
CA GLY A 259 15.37 15.89 8.44
C GLY A 259 15.21 14.47 8.99
N ASP A 260 14.43 14.31 10.07
CA ASP A 260 14.12 13.00 10.67
C ASP A 260 12.76 12.41 10.24
N LYS A 261 12.06 13.08 9.32
CA LYS A 261 10.76 12.60 8.86
C LYS A 261 10.88 11.83 7.55
N PRO A 262 10.35 10.61 7.47
CA PRO A 262 10.31 9.88 6.21
C PRO A 262 9.32 10.59 5.25
N ALA A 263 9.86 11.13 4.15
CA ALA A 263 9.12 11.86 3.14
C ALA A 263 8.56 10.92 2.06
N ASP A 264 9.43 10.09 1.49
CA ASP A 264 9.08 9.14 0.44
C ASP A 264 10.00 7.92 0.45
N PHE A 265 9.70 6.92 -0.36
CA PHE A 265 10.54 5.73 -0.51
C PHE A 265 10.57 5.23 -1.95
N SER A 266 11.59 4.45 -2.30
CA SER A 266 11.77 3.91 -3.64
C SER A 266 12.44 2.53 -3.59
N PHE A 267 12.30 1.77 -4.67
CA PHE A 267 13.02 0.50 -4.88
C PHE A 267 14.42 0.68 -5.50
N VAL A 268 14.74 1.91 -5.91
CA VAL A 268 16.06 2.33 -6.40
C VAL A 268 16.47 3.64 -5.73
N PRO A 269 17.78 3.93 -5.60
CA PRO A 269 18.24 5.21 -5.08
C PRO A 269 17.75 6.38 -5.92
N ILE A 270 17.29 7.43 -5.26
CA ILE A 270 16.73 8.65 -5.87
C ILE A 270 17.78 9.77 -5.75
N THR A 271 18.13 10.41 -6.88
CA THR A 271 19.13 11.44 -7.00
C THR A 271 18.58 12.81 -7.38
N GLN A 272 17.36 12.88 -7.93
CA GLN A 272 16.70 14.09 -8.43
C GLN A 272 16.56 15.24 -7.43
N TYR A 273 16.69 14.98 -6.16
CA TYR A 273 16.56 15.99 -5.11
C TYR A 273 17.91 16.57 -4.64
N GLY A 274 19.03 16.14 -5.23
CA GLY A 274 20.36 16.57 -4.79
C GLY A 274 20.60 16.27 -3.30
N GLY A 275 21.00 17.26 -2.52
CA GLY A 275 21.22 17.14 -1.08
C GLY A 275 20.00 17.49 -0.18
N LEU A 276 18.83 17.74 -0.76
CA LEU A 276 17.63 18.16 0.01
C LEU A 276 17.11 17.07 0.95
N TYR A 277 17.19 15.81 0.54
CA TYR A 277 16.77 14.67 1.34
C TYR A 277 17.95 13.78 1.71
N ARG A 278 17.99 13.35 2.96
CA ARG A 278 18.92 12.30 3.40
C ARG A 278 18.37 10.94 2.95
N LEU A 279 19.21 10.19 2.23
CA LEU A 279 18.85 8.87 1.73
C LEU A 279 19.37 7.79 2.69
N LYS A 280 18.49 6.87 3.10
CA LYS A 280 18.84 5.66 3.86
C LYS A 280 18.48 4.44 3.04
N VAL A 281 19.48 3.63 2.71
CA VAL A 281 19.33 2.37 1.96
C VAL A 281 18.96 1.25 2.93
N TYR A 282 18.14 0.31 2.47
CA TYR A 282 17.69 -0.87 3.19
C TYR A 282 18.09 -2.13 2.41
N GLU A 283 18.24 -3.23 3.12
CA GLU A 283 18.45 -4.54 2.49
C GLU A 283 17.13 -5.16 2.02
N ASP A 284 16.04 -4.92 2.79
CA ASP A 284 14.72 -5.50 2.59
C ASP A 284 13.65 -4.43 2.38
N MET A 285 12.74 -4.68 1.45
CA MET A 285 11.57 -3.82 1.20
C MET A 285 10.56 -3.89 2.35
N SER A 286 10.40 -5.04 2.96
CA SER A 286 9.53 -5.25 4.11
C SER A 286 9.99 -4.44 5.31
N CYS A 287 11.29 -4.45 5.62
CA CYS A 287 11.88 -3.61 6.67
C CYS A 287 11.72 -2.12 6.37
N LEU A 288 11.97 -1.73 5.12
CA LEU A 288 11.74 -0.34 4.68
C LEU A 288 10.29 0.09 4.91
N LEU A 289 9.32 -0.70 4.46
CA LEU A 289 7.90 -0.37 4.61
C LEU A 289 7.50 -0.30 6.09
N ARG A 290 7.99 -1.23 6.91
CA ARG A 290 7.77 -1.20 8.36
C ARG A 290 8.26 0.11 8.95
N ASP A 291 9.55 0.43 8.79
CA ASP A 291 10.17 1.63 9.37
C ASP A 291 9.50 2.91 8.86
N PHE A 292 9.20 2.99 7.56
CA PHE A 292 8.53 4.15 6.97
C PHE A 292 7.15 4.41 7.58
N TYR A 293 6.35 3.36 7.76
CA TYR A 293 4.99 3.51 8.26
C TYR A 293 4.90 3.51 9.78
N ASP A 294 5.79 2.83 10.51
CA ASP A 294 5.77 2.83 11.99
C ASP A 294 6.01 4.22 12.55
N ILE A 295 6.95 4.99 11.98
CA ILE A 295 7.18 6.40 12.36
C ILE A 295 5.92 7.24 12.12
N ARG A 296 5.21 7.01 11.02
CA ARG A 296 3.96 7.70 10.68
C ARG A 296 2.81 7.24 11.56
N ASP A 297 2.69 5.95 11.83
CA ASP A 297 1.66 5.35 12.65
C ASP A 297 1.76 5.83 14.10
N GLU A 298 2.96 5.93 14.66
CA GLU A 298 3.18 6.44 16.01
C GLU A 298 2.70 7.89 16.14
N LYS A 299 3.07 8.74 15.19
CA LYS A 299 2.61 10.14 15.14
C LYS A 299 1.09 10.24 15.05
N ASP A 300 0.46 9.48 14.16
CA ASP A 300 -0.99 9.49 13.98
C ASP A 300 -1.72 8.98 15.23
N ARG A 301 -1.17 7.96 15.90
CA ARG A 301 -1.70 7.44 17.17
C ARG A 301 -1.63 8.49 18.27
N LEU A 302 -0.52 9.19 18.41
CA LEU A 302 -0.38 10.30 19.36
C LEU A 302 -1.36 11.42 19.07
N GLN A 303 -1.51 11.82 17.80
CA GLN A 303 -2.48 12.84 17.40
C GLN A 303 -3.93 12.40 17.63
N LYS A 304 -4.26 11.11 17.40
CA LYS A 304 -5.59 10.56 17.66
C LYS A 304 -5.89 10.61 19.17
N LYS A 305 -4.96 10.12 20.01
CA LYS A 305 -5.09 10.18 21.46
C LYS A 305 -5.28 11.60 21.96
N ALA A 306 -4.48 12.54 21.45
CA ALA A 306 -4.60 13.95 21.82
C ALA A 306 -5.99 14.53 21.44
N ARG A 307 -6.49 14.21 20.25
CA ARG A 307 -7.84 14.64 19.82
C ARG A 307 -8.96 14.03 20.68
N ASP A 308 -8.84 12.76 21.04
CA ASP A 308 -9.84 12.06 21.87
C ASP A 308 -9.88 12.67 23.29
N VAL A 309 -8.71 12.96 23.86
CA VAL A 309 -8.60 13.68 25.15
C VAL A 309 -9.21 15.09 25.05
N MET A 310 -8.86 15.86 24.03
CA MET A 310 -9.43 17.20 23.81
C MET A 310 -10.94 17.16 23.65
N LYS A 311 -11.48 16.20 22.93
CA LYS A 311 -12.93 16.02 22.79
C LYS A 311 -13.61 15.75 24.13
N THR A 312 -13.01 14.89 24.95
CA THR A 312 -13.53 14.60 26.30
C THR A 312 -13.51 15.82 27.20
N VAL A 313 -12.39 16.57 27.20
CA VAL A 313 -12.24 17.81 27.96
C VAL A 313 -13.25 18.86 27.50
N ASN A 314 -13.38 19.08 26.19
CA ASN A 314 -14.35 20.06 25.66
C ASN A 314 -15.80 19.68 26.03
N THR A 315 -16.15 18.40 25.95
CA THR A 315 -17.48 17.94 26.34
C THR A 315 -17.75 18.19 27.84
N ALA A 316 -16.76 17.93 28.70
CA ALA A 316 -16.87 18.21 30.14
C ALA A 316 -16.96 19.72 30.41
N TYR A 317 -16.18 20.51 29.74
CA TYR A 317 -16.19 21.99 29.84
C TYR A 317 -17.55 22.55 29.40
N GLU A 318 -18.11 22.13 28.27
CA GLU A 318 -19.42 22.57 27.81
C GLU A 318 -20.54 22.20 28.81
N ARG A 319 -20.47 20.98 29.40
CA ARG A 319 -21.42 20.57 30.44
C ARG A 319 -21.31 21.44 31.70
N ALA A 320 -20.09 21.76 32.13
CA ALA A 320 -19.85 22.60 33.27
C ALA A 320 -20.37 24.02 33.02
N ASN A 321 -20.11 24.61 31.85
CA ASN A 321 -20.61 25.92 31.48
C ASN A 321 -22.14 25.99 31.43
N ARG A 322 -22.80 25.02 30.83
CA ARG A 322 -24.28 24.94 30.80
C ARG A 322 -24.84 24.89 32.22
N LYS A 323 -24.22 24.10 33.10
CA LYS A 323 -24.63 24.05 34.51
C LYS A 323 -24.45 25.36 35.23
N LEU A 324 -23.34 26.03 34.98
CA LEU A 324 -23.04 27.36 35.56
C LEU A 324 -24.06 28.42 35.09
N GLU A 325 -24.41 28.44 33.82
CA GLU A 325 -25.41 29.32 33.27
C GLU A 325 -26.80 29.11 33.89
N LEU A 326 -27.23 27.82 34.01
CA LEU A 326 -28.47 27.51 34.69
C LEU A 326 -28.46 27.99 36.15
N GLN A 327 -27.39 27.73 36.89
CA GLN A 327 -27.28 28.19 38.28
C GLN A 327 -27.29 29.73 38.39
N ARG A 328 -26.68 30.44 37.45
CA ARG A 328 -26.73 31.92 37.39
C ARG A 328 -28.15 32.44 37.13
N GLN A 329 -28.89 31.76 36.23
CA GLN A 329 -30.27 32.07 35.96
C GLN A 329 -31.18 31.80 37.17
N GLU A 330 -31.07 30.64 37.81
CA GLU A 330 -31.77 30.32 39.04
C GLU A 330 -31.50 31.33 40.17
N LEU A 331 -30.23 31.75 40.31
CA LEU A 331 -29.86 32.78 41.31
C LEU A 331 -30.47 34.14 40.99
N ALA A 332 -30.49 34.55 39.72
CA ALA A 332 -31.13 35.79 39.29
C ALA A 332 -32.64 35.76 39.54
N ASP A 333 -33.31 34.66 39.23
CA ASP A 333 -34.75 34.46 39.46
C ASP A 333 -35.08 34.46 40.96
N ALA A 334 -34.23 33.88 41.81
CA ALA A 334 -34.41 33.88 43.26
C ALA A 334 -34.27 35.29 43.84
N ARG A 335 -33.30 36.07 43.41
CA ARG A 335 -33.14 37.51 43.84
C ARG A 335 -34.33 38.37 43.46
N ASN A 336 -34.84 38.21 42.23
CA ASN A 336 -36.02 38.95 41.77
C ASN A 336 -37.31 38.60 42.56
N ARG A 337 -37.36 37.39 43.19
CA ARG A 337 -38.50 36.99 44.05
C ARG A 337 -38.40 37.51 45.48
N GLU A 338 -37.20 37.87 45.97
CA GLU A 338 -36.99 38.47 47.27
C GLU A 338 -37.22 40.00 47.27
N GLU A 339 -37.24 40.64 46.09
CA GLU A 339 -37.47 42.08 45.91
C GLU A 339 -38.95 42.42 45.67
N ILE A 340 -39.87 41.45 45.63
CA ILE A 340 -41.34 41.60 45.55
C ILE A 340 -41.95 41.28 46.90
#